data_96dabbd17d11b97aec2b9e1f1a0f0f7f
#
_entry.id   96dabbd17d11b97aec2b9e1f1a0f0f7f
#
_cell.length_a   1.000
_cell.length_b   1.000
_cell.length_c   1.000
_cell.angle_alpha   90.00
_cell.angle_beta   90.00
_cell.angle_gamma   90.00
#
_symmetry.space_group_name_H-M   'P 1'
#
loop_
_entity.id
_entity.type
_entity.pdbx_description
1 polymer ?
#
loop_
_entity_poly.entity_id
_entity_poly.type
_entity_poly.pdbx_seq_one_letter_code
_entity_poly.pdbx_strand_id
1 'polypeptide(L)'
;MKVDEALLGPWVRRFLLEHLVLERNLARNTQRSYRDTLVLLLPFVSTQCNKPIDRLRIDDLSPAIVRQFLAHLEQARHCAVATRNQRLGALPTLARFIALHSPQHVAWCGELRAIPLKKTPTPAVGYLEKPEMEALLQAPNQQTVQGRRDYAVLLFLYNTGARATEVAEVQVGALSFHGSPSVRLLGKGGKVRYCPLWATTTVPVLTRLVAGRRADEAVFLNRSHQPLTRFGIRTLVKRYADKARHQLPSLRTKSVTTHTIRHYLPFLTMSGNLSASTDVAGFHR
;
A
#
# COMPACT_ATOMS: atom_id res chain seq x y z
N MET A 1 34.08 24.73 -7.30
CA MET A 1 34.27 23.57 -8.19
C MET A 1 33.00 23.44 -9.05
N LYS A 2 33.07 23.76 -10.35
CA LYS A 2 31.93 23.55 -11.25
C LYS A 2 31.63 22.04 -11.28
N VAL A 3 30.45 21.67 -10.87
CA VAL A 3 29.98 20.27 -10.99
C VAL A 3 29.94 19.95 -12.48
N ASP A 4 30.60 18.88 -12.92
CA ASP A 4 30.50 18.43 -14.32
C ASP A 4 29.05 18.01 -14.57
N GLU A 5 28.33 18.83 -15.34
CA GLU A 5 26.90 18.62 -15.66
C GLU A 5 26.64 17.33 -16.45
N ALA A 6 27.67 16.72 -17.00
CA ALA A 6 27.54 15.46 -17.70
C ALA A 6 27.54 14.24 -16.74
N LEU A 7 27.99 14.38 -15.49
CA LEU A 7 28.00 13.30 -14.51
C LEU A 7 26.58 13.01 -13.98
N LEU A 8 26.22 11.74 -13.95
CA LEU A 8 24.88 11.29 -13.50
C LEU A 8 24.69 11.42 -11.96
N GLY A 9 25.75 11.20 -11.16
CA GLY A 9 25.67 11.21 -9.71
C GLY A 9 25.11 12.48 -9.08
N PRO A 10 25.60 13.68 -9.44
CA PRO A 10 25.05 14.95 -8.97
C PRO A 10 23.56 15.13 -9.28
N TRP A 11 23.11 14.72 -10.47
CA TRP A 11 21.70 14.78 -10.87
C TRP A 11 20.83 13.84 -10.05
N VAL A 12 21.29 12.61 -9.81
CA VAL A 12 20.57 11.64 -8.95
C VAL A 12 20.43 12.20 -7.53
N ARG A 13 21.50 12.80 -6.97
CA ARG A 13 21.44 13.42 -5.65
C ARG A 13 20.42 14.55 -5.59
N ARG A 14 20.48 15.50 -6.53
CA ARG A 14 19.51 16.62 -6.62
C ARG A 14 18.09 16.12 -6.80
N PHE A 15 17.90 15.15 -7.68
CA PHE A 15 16.59 14.53 -7.90
C PHE A 15 16.01 13.95 -6.61
N LEU A 16 16.79 13.14 -5.86
CA LEU A 16 16.30 12.47 -4.66
C LEU A 16 16.07 13.42 -3.49
N LEU A 17 16.95 14.40 -3.28
CA LEU A 17 16.94 15.24 -2.08
C LEU A 17 16.18 16.57 -2.31
N GLU A 18 16.30 17.16 -3.48
CA GLU A 18 15.69 18.46 -3.79
C GLU A 18 14.34 18.27 -4.49
N HIS A 19 14.34 17.65 -5.69
CA HIS A 19 13.13 17.55 -6.50
C HIS A 19 12.02 16.71 -5.85
N LEU A 20 12.32 15.49 -5.39
CA LEU A 20 11.28 14.62 -4.82
C LEU A 20 10.80 15.09 -3.45
N VAL A 21 11.69 15.68 -2.66
CA VAL A 21 11.40 16.05 -1.26
C VAL A 21 10.95 17.51 -1.18
N LEU A 22 11.80 18.45 -1.60
CA LEU A 22 11.57 19.89 -1.38
C LEU A 22 10.57 20.47 -2.39
N GLU A 23 10.74 20.18 -3.70
CA GLU A 23 9.88 20.79 -4.73
C GLU A 23 8.54 20.05 -4.87
N ARG A 24 8.55 18.71 -4.88
CA ARG A 24 7.37 17.88 -5.15
C ARG A 24 6.67 17.37 -3.90
N ASN A 25 7.31 17.46 -2.74
CA ASN A 25 6.80 16.92 -1.46
C ASN A 25 6.12 15.55 -1.62
N LEU A 26 6.79 14.64 -2.34
CA LEU A 26 6.23 13.32 -2.62
C LEU A 26 6.15 12.47 -1.34
N ALA A 27 5.14 11.62 -1.25
CA ALA A 27 5.00 10.69 -0.13
C ALA A 27 6.26 9.82 0.03
N ARG A 28 6.68 9.56 1.28
CA ARG A 28 7.89 8.78 1.63
C ARG A 28 8.00 7.44 0.89
N ASN A 29 6.87 6.76 0.66
CA ASN A 29 6.87 5.49 -0.08
C ASN A 29 7.24 5.68 -1.56
N THR A 30 6.83 6.80 -2.18
CA THR A 30 7.21 7.14 -3.56
C THR A 30 8.68 7.48 -3.64
N GLN A 31 9.19 8.30 -2.69
CA GLN A 31 10.62 8.62 -2.60
C GLN A 31 11.46 7.36 -2.46
N ARG A 32 11.07 6.43 -1.56
CA ARG A 32 11.74 5.13 -1.37
C ARG A 32 11.72 4.29 -2.64
N SER A 33 10.58 4.21 -3.32
CA SER A 33 10.45 3.46 -4.58
C SER A 33 11.41 3.94 -5.66
N TYR A 34 11.57 5.26 -5.79
CA TYR A 34 12.50 5.86 -6.75
C TYR A 34 13.95 5.60 -6.34
N ARG A 35 14.29 5.84 -5.06
CA ARG A 35 15.61 5.52 -4.52
C ARG A 35 15.97 4.05 -4.75
N ASP A 36 15.09 3.12 -4.40
CA ASP A 36 15.33 1.68 -4.52
C ASP A 36 15.50 1.25 -5.99
N THR A 37 14.86 1.96 -6.92
CA THR A 37 15.09 1.76 -8.36
C THR A 37 16.50 2.18 -8.75
N LEU A 38 16.95 3.36 -8.31
CA LEU A 38 18.28 3.89 -8.65
C LEU A 38 19.41 3.10 -7.98
N VAL A 39 19.19 2.61 -6.75
CA VAL A 39 20.12 1.71 -6.04
C VAL A 39 20.38 0.42 -6.82
N LEU A 40 19.42 -0.06 -7.58
CA LEU A 40 19.60 -1.24 -8.45
C LEU A 40 20.15 -0.87 -9.83
N LEU A 41 19.74 0.27 -10.37
CA LEU A 41 20.11 0.71 -11.70
C LEU A 41 21.59 1.11 -11.79
N LEU A 42 22.07 1.95 -10.85
CA LEU A 42 23.43 2.50 -10.96
C LEU A 42 24.52 1.44 -10.96
N PRO A 43 24.53 0.43 -10.08
CA PRO A 43 25.48 -0.67 -10.15
C PRO A 43 25.37 -1.47 -11.45
N PHE A 44 24.13 -1.67 -11.96
CA PHE A 44 23.93 -2.35 -13.23
C PHE A 44 24.57 -1.59 -14.39
N VAL A 45 24.32 -0.27 -14.48
CA VAL A 45 24.92 0.59 -15.53
C VAL A 45 26.45 0.59 -15.40
N SER A 46 26.97 0.71 -14.18
CA SER A 46 28.41 0.66 -13.88
C SER A 46 29.08 -0.60 -14.43
N THR A 47 28.44 -1.76 -14.21
CA THR A 47 28.91 -3.05 -14.74
C THR A 47 28.83 -3.09 -16.27
N GLN A 48 27.72 -2.65 -16.88
CA GLN A 48 27.55 -2.68 -18.33
C GLN A 48 28.51 -1.77 -19.08
N CYS A 49 28.82 -0.59 -18.49
CA CYS A 49 29.72 0.39 -19.09
C CYS A 49 31.19 0.19 -18.68
N ASN A 50 31.47 -0.75 -17.77
CA ASN A 50 32.80 -0.95 -17.16
C ASN A 50 33.38 0.37 -16.60
N LYS A 51 32.54 1.13 -15.87
CA LYS A 51 32.91 2.43 -15.26
C LYS A 51 32.52 2.45 -13.78
N PRO A 52 33.31 3.07 -12.91
CA PRO A 52 32.90 3.34 -11.53
C PRO A 52 31.63 4.17 -11.47
N ILE A 53 30.78 3.94 -10.44
CA ILE A 53 29.46 4.60 -10.29
C ILE A 53 29.59 6.13 -10.24
N ASP A 54 30.62 6.65 -9.60
CA ASP A 54 30.90 8.08 -9.47
C ASP A 54 31.34 8.75 -10.78
N ARG A 55 31.76 7.96 -11.77
CA ARG A 55 32.15 8.42 -13.10
C ARG A 55 31.09 8.18 -14.19
N LEU A 56 29.94 7.65 -13.81
CA LEU A 56 28.84 7.48 -14.76
C LEU A 56 28.35 8.84 -15.27
N ARG A 57 28.14 8.92 -16.58
CA ARG A 57 27.62 10.08 -17.28
C ARG A 57 26.13 9.85 -17.62
N ILE A 58 25.42 10.91 -17.97
CA ILE A 58 24.02 10.83 -18.41
C ILE A 58 23.91 9.93 -19.64
N ASP A 59 24.84 10.05 -20.59
CA ASP A 59 24.87 9.25 -21.83
C ASP A 59 25.08 7.74 -21.58
N ASP A 60 25.70 7.37 -20.49
CA ASP A 60 25.84 5.95 -20.09
C ASP A 60 24.48 5.31 -19.76
N LEU A 61 23.48 6.12 -19.43
CA LEU A 61 22.10 5.68 -19.21
C LEU A 61 21.28 5.75 -20.51
N SER A 62 21.76 5.07 -21.56
CA SER A 62 21.06 5.02 -22.83
C SER A 62 19.77 4.18 -22.77
N PRO A 63 18.81 4.37 -23.71
CA PRO A 63 17.62 3.53 -23.81
C PRO A 63 17.93 2.03 -23.94
N ALA A 64 19.03 1.68 -24.59
CA ALA A 64 19.49 0.29 -24.73
C ALA A 64 19.86 -0.31 -23.36
N ILE A 65 20.66 0.39 -22.57
CA ILE A 65 21.04 -0.01 -21.21
C ILE A 65 19.81 -0.11 -20.29
N VAL A 66 18.86 0.83 -20.41
CA VAL A 66 17.62 0.75 -19.64
C VAL A 66 16.80 -0.49 -20.01
N ARG A 67 16.69 -0.84 -21.30
CA ARG A 67 16.01 -2.07 -21.73
C ARG A 67 16.70 -3.32 -21.17
N GLN A 68 18.04 -3.36 -21.17
CA GLN A 68 18.82 -4.46 -20.58
C GLN A 68 18.59 -4.56 -19.07
N PHE A 69 18.57 -3.43 -18.36
CA PHE A 69 18.24 -3.39 -16.94
C PHE A 69 16.84 -3.97 -16.66
N LEU A 70 15.84 -3.59 -17.44
CA LEU A 70 14.48 -4.10 -17.30
C LEU A 70 14.40 -5.61 -17.59
N ALA A 71 15.15 -6.12 -18.57
CA ALA A 71 15.28 -7.56 -18.83
C ALA A 71 15.98 -8.29 -17.66
N HIS A 72 17.06 -7.72 -17.14
CA HIS A 72 17.75 -8.23 -15.94
C HIS A 72 16.82 -8.33 -14.72
N LEU A 73 15.95 -7.34 -14.49
CA LEU A 73 14.97 -7.39 -13.40
C LEU A 73 14.02 -8.60 -13.53
N GLU A 74 13.62 -8.93 -14.74
CA GLU A 74 12.70 -10.06 -14.98
C GLU A 74 13.43 -11.41 -14.95
N GLN A 75 14.55 -11.52 -15.65
CA GLN A 75 15.25 -12.79 -15.88
C GLN A 75 16.13 -13.19 -14.69
N ALA A 76 16.96 -12.28 -14.20
CA ALA A 76 17.92 -12.59 -13.12
C ALA A 76 17.34 -12.37 -11.72
N ARG A 77 16.43 -11.40 -11.57
CA ARG A 77 15.84 -11.07 -10.26
C ARG A 77 14.40 -11.57 -10.10
N HIS A 78 13.85 -12.23 -11.11
CA HIS A 78 12.50 -12.81 -11.11
C HIS A 78 11.41 -11.81 -10.69
N CYS A 79 11.57 -10.53 -11.04
CA CYS A 79 10.58 -9.51 -10.75
C CYS A 79 9.33 -9.68 -11.62
N ALA A 80 8.15 -9.59 -11.01
CA ALA A 80 6.90 -9.53 -11.75
C ALA A 80 6.87 -8.30 -12.69
N VAL A 81 6.13 -8.39 -13.79
CA VAL A 81 5.97 -7.33 -14.79
C VAL A 81 5.49 -6.02 -14.16
N ALA A 82 4.59 -6.08 -13.18
CA ALA A 82 4.14 -4.91 -12.43
C ALA A 82 5.29 -4.19 -11.70
N THR A 83 6.21 -4.94 -11.07
CA THR A 83 7.39 -4.40 -10.40
C THR A 83 8.37 -3.79 -11.41
N ARG A 84 8.59 -4.49 -12.54
CA ARG A 84 9.41 -3.98 -13.67
C ARG A 84 8.85 -2.65 -14.17
N ASN A 85 7.55 -2.57 -14.39
CA ASN A 85 6.88 -1.36 -14.87
C ASN A 85 6.93 -0.21 -13.84
N GLN A 86 6.77 -0.51 -12.55
CA GLN A 86 6.92 0.46 -11.49
C GLN A 86 8.33 1.07 -11.46
N ARG A 87 9.36 0.24 -11.66
CA ARG A 87 10.76 0.72 -11.72
C ARG A 87 11.01 1.55 -12.97
N LEU A 88 10.46 1.11 -14.13
CA LEU A 88 10.54 1.92 -15.34
C LEU A 88 9.94 3.32 -15.11
N GLY A 89 8.84 3.46 -14.38
CA GLY A 89 8.21 4.76 -14.12
C GLY A 89 9.10 5.79 -13.39
N ALA A 90 10.15 5.34 -12.68
CA ALA A 90 11.09 6.23 -12.02
C ALA A 90 12.06 6.91 -13.02
N LEU A 91 12.43 6.22 -14.10
CA LEU A 91 13.48 6.65 -15.02
C LEU A 91 13.06 7.82 -15.89
N PRO A 92 11.88 7.84 -16.56
CA PRO A 92 11.38 9.00 -17.25
C PRO A 92 11.20 10.22 -16.34
N THR A 93 10.91 10.00 -15.04
CA THR A 93 10.78 11.10 -14.09
C THR A 93 12.12 11.75 -13.80
N LEU A 94 13.18 10.95 -13.59
CA LEU A 94 14.54 11.43 -13.47
C LEU A 94 15.00 12.14 -14.76
N ALA A 95 14.76 11.50 -15.92
CA ALA A 95 15.16 12.06 -17.20
C ALA A 95 14.49 13.42 -17.47
N ARG A 96 13.19 13.54 -17.14
CA ARG A 96 12.48 14.82 -17.24
C ARG A 96 13.08 15.89 -16.32
N PHE A 97 13.42 15.51 -15.09
CA PHE A 97 14.08 16.45 -14.17
C PHE A 97 15.40 16.94 -14.73
N ILE A 98 16.24 16.06 -15.28
CA ILE A 98 17.51 16.43 -15.91
C ILE A 98 17.27 17.35 -17.11
N ALA A 99 16.38 17.00 -18.02
CA ALA A 99 16.09 17.76 -19.23
C ALA A 99 15.55 19.17 -18.94
N LEU A 100 14.81 19.37 -17.84
CA LEU A 100 14.33 20.68 -17.41
C LEU A 100 15.45 21.62 -16.97
N HIS A 101 16.57 21.09 -16.47
CA HIS A 101 17.70 21.87 -15.98
C HIS A 101 18.90 21.84 -16.93
N SER A 102 18.88 20.98 -17.94
CA SER A 102 19.96 20.77 -18.91
C SER A 102 19.36 20.46 -20.28
N PRO A 103 19.02 21.51 -21.09
CA PRO A 103 18.28 21.37 -22.34
C PRO A 103 18.93 20.45 -23.38
N GLN A 104 20.26 20.29 -23.35
CA GLN A 104 20.97 19.34 -24.22
C GLN A 104 20.51 17.89 -24.07
N HIS A 105 19.86 17.52 -22.95
CA HIS A 105 19.39 16.17 -22.68
C HIS A 105 17.88 15.95 -22.99
N VAL A 106 17.24 16.89 -23.68
CA VAL A 106 15.80 16.80 -24.05
C VAL A 106 15.55 15.62 -24.99
N ALA A 107 16.39 15.40 -25.99
CA ALA A 107 16.28 14.29 -26.92
C ALA A 107 16.41 12.93 -26.18
N TRP A 108 17.43 12.79 -25.36
CA TRP A 108 17.62 11.62 -24.49
C TRP A 108 16.42 11.36 -23.56
N CYS A 109 15.86 12.40 -22.97
CA CYS A 109 14.64 12.28 -22.17
C CYS A 109 13.46 11.74 -22.99
N GLY A 110 13.30 12.22 -24.24
CA GLY A 110 12.28 11.75 -25.17
C GLY A 110 12.43 10.24 -25.46
N GLU A 111 13.64 9.79 -25.72
CA GLU A 111 13.96 8.38 -26.00
C GLU A 111 13.68 7.46 -24.79
N LEU A 112 14.02 7.88 -23.56
CA LEU A 112 13.72 7.11 -22.36
C LEU A 112 12.22 7.02 -22.10
N ARG A 113 11.48 8.07 -22.39
CA ARG A 113 10.01 8.10 -22.26
C ARG A 113 9.31 7.22 -23.29
N ALA A 114 9.93 6.97 -24.43
CA ALA A 114 9.41 6.09 -25.48
C ALA A 114 9.52 4.60 -25.12
N ILE A 115 10.22 4.23 -24.02
CA ILE A 115 10.29 2.83 -23.58
C ILE A 115 8.92 2.37 -23.08
N PRO A 116 8.29 1.36 -23.71
CA PRO A 116 6.93 0.99 -23.38
C PRO A 116 6.83 0.20 -22.07
N LEU A 117 5.71 0.39 -21.39
CA LEU A 117 5.28 -0.50 -20.30
C LEU A 117 4.86 -1.85 -20.91
N LYS A 118 5.21 -2.95 -20.26
CA LYS A 118 4.68 -4.27 -20.62
C LYS A 118 3.23 -4.39 -20.17
N LYS A 119 2.37 -4.90 -21.04
CA LYS A 119 1.01 -5.28 -20.67
C LYS A 119 1.05 -6.35 -19.58
N THR A 120 0.26 -6.17 -18.56
CA THR A 120 0.07 -7.15 -17.48
C THR A 120 -1.39 -7.54 -17.49
N PRO A 121 -1.72 -8.85 -17.50
CA PRO A 121 -3.10 -9.24 -17.27
C PRO A 121 -3.58 -8.57 -15.96
N THR A 122 -4.68 -7.85 -16.01
CA THR A 122 -5.30 -7.35 -14.79
C THR A 122 -5.93 -8.56 -14.11
N PRO A 123 -5.40 -9.04 -12.96
CA PRO A 123 -6.04 -10.13 -12.27
C PRO A 123 -7.46 -9.69 -11.93
N ALA A 124 -8.44 -10.58 -12.13
CA ALA A 124 -9.79 -10.33 -11.68
C ALA A 124 -9.73 -9.93 -10.20
N VAL A 125 -10.38 -8.82 -9.87
CA VAL A 125 -10.45 -8.36 -8.48
C VAL A 125 -11.24 -9.41 -7.71
N GLY A 126 -10.54 -10.24 -6.94
CA GLY A 126 -11.17 -11.20 -6.06
C GLY A 126 -11.96 -10.44 -4.99
N TYR A 127 -13.24 -10.74 -4.88
CA TYR A 127 -14.08 -10.28 -3.77
C TYR A 127 -14.45 -11.48 -2.89
N LEU A 128 -14.75 -11.20 -1.63
CA LEU A 128 -15.29 -12.20 -0.71
C LEU A 128 -16.81 -12.20 -0.83
N GLU A 129 -17.42 -13.38 -0.79
CA GLU A 129 -18.84 -13.53 -0.64
C GLU A 129 -19.24 -13.42 0.85
N LYS A 130 -20.53 -13.21 1.13
CA LYS A 130 -21.01 -13.05 2.51
C LYS A 130 -20.59 -14.22 3.42
N PRO A 131 -20.76 -15.49 3.05
CA PRO A 131 -20.33 -16.62 3.88
C PRO A 131 -18.81 -16.64 4.12
N GLU A 132 -18.02 -16.20 3.14
CA GLU A 132 -16.56 -16.14 3.25
C GLU A 132 -16.10 -15.05 4.21
N MET A 133 -16.78 -13.90 4.18
CA MET A 133 -16.50 -12.81 5.14
C MET A 133 -16.91 -13.21 6.56
N GLU A 134 -18.04 -13.88 6.72
CA GLU A 134 -18.50 -14.41 8.01
C GLU A 134 -17.52 -15.44 8.57
N ALA A 135 -17.05 -16.40 7.77
CA ALA A 135 -16.04 -17.37 8.18
C ALA A 135 -14.72 -16.67 8.62
N LEU A 136 -14.32 -15.61 7.91
CA LEU A 136 -13.14 -14.83 8.27
C LEU A 136 -13.32 -14.12 9.62
N LEU A 137 -14.50 -13.54 9.88
CA LEU A 137 -14.82 -12.86 11.14
C LEU A 137 -14.93 -13.84 12.33
N GLN A 138 -15.37 -15.07 12.10
CA GLN A 138 -15.49 -16.11 13.14
C GLN A 138 -14.15 -16.79 13.46
N ALA A 139 -13.13 -16.68 12.61
CA ALA A 139 -11.86 -17.37 12.77
C ALA A 139 -11.02 -16.95 14.01
N PRO A 140 -11.10 -15.71 14.55
CA PRO A 140 -10.44 -15.33 15.79
C PRO A 140 -11.10 -15.97 17.02
N ASN A 141 -10.30 -16.53 17.93
CA ASN A 141 -10.80 -17.02 19.21
C ASN A 141 -11.06 -15.84 20.16
N GLN A 142 -12.30 -15.41 20.28
CA GLN A 142 -12.69 -14.26 21.08
C GLN A 142 -12.63 -14.49 22.61
N GLN A 143 -12.34 -15.72 23.08
CA GLN A 143 -12.07 -15.99 24.49
C GLN A 143 -10.71 -15.40 24.93
N THR A 144 -9.81 -15.16 23.99
CA THR A 144 -8.49 -14.57 24.27
C THR A 144 -8.48 -13.05 24.04
N VAL A 145 -7.66 -12.32 24.80
CA VAL A 145 -7.44 -10.87 24.60
C VAL A 145 -6.99 -10.58 23.17
N GLN A 146 -6.03 -11.38 22.65
CA GLN A 146 -5.54 -11.24 21.31
C GLN A 146 -6.62 -11.50 20.25
N GLY A 147 -7.43 -12.53 20.45
CA GLY A 147 -8.49 -12.88 19.50
C GLY A 147 -9.60 -11.82 19.46
N ARG A 148 -9.97 -11.22 20.60
CA ARG A 148 -10.91 -10.09 20.65
C ARG A 148 -10.38 -8.89 19.87
N ARG A 149 -9.10 -8.55 20.08
CA ARG A 149 -8.44 -7.46 19.32
C ARG A 149 -8.40 -7.77 17.81
N ASP A 150 -8.06 -9.01 17.44
CA ASP A 150 -7.96 -9.43 16.04
C ASP A 150 -9.33 -9.43 15.34
N TYR A 151 -10.38 -9.86 16.05
CA TYR A 151 -11.76 -9.72 15.61
C TYR A 151 -12.12 -8.26 15.36
N ALA A 152 -11.78 -7.36 16.31
CA ALA A 152 -12.04 -5.92 16.16
C ALA A 152 -11.34 -5.33 14.92
N VAL A 153 -10.09 -5.76 14.60
CA VAL A 153 -9.37 -5.33 13.39
C VAL A 153 -10.11 -5.81 12.12
N LEU A 154 -10.54 -7.07 12.07
CA LEU A 154 -11.26 -7.63 10.92
C LEU A 154 -12.62 -6.94 10.72
N LEU A 155 -13.37 -6.76 11.82
CA LEU A 155 -14.65 -6.08 11.80
C LEU A 155 -14.53 -4.61 11.37
N PHE A 156 -13.49 -3.92 11.84
CA PHE A 156 -13.21 -2.55 11.44
C PHE A 156 -12.86 -2.44 9.95
N LEU A 157 -12.02 -3.34 9.45
CA LEU A 157 -11.72 -3.43 8.01
C LEU A 157 -12.97 -3.67 7.18
N TYR A 158 -13.84 -4.56 7.63
CA TYR A 158 -15.09 -4.92 6.97
C TYR A 158 -16.08 -3.75 6.98
N ASN A 159 -16.30 -3.10 8.13
CA ASN A 159 -17.24 -1.99 8.26
C ASN A 159 -16.80 -0.76 7.45
N THR A 160 -15.51 -0.39 7.50
CA THR A 160 -15.02 0.91 7.00
C THR A 160 -14.35 0.84 5.63
N GLY A 161 -13.98 -0.37 5.18
CA GLY A 161 -13.12 -0.56 4.02
C GLY A 161 -11.78 0.18 4.11
N ALA A 162 -11.27 0.36 5.31
CA ALA A 162 -10.01 1.07 5.54
C ALA A 162 -8.82 0.34 4.91
N ARG A 163 -7.82 1.11 4.45
CA ARG A 163 -6.53 0.54 4.05
C ARG A 163 -5.75 0.07 5.28
N ALA A 164 -4.88 -0.93 5.13
CA ALA A 164 -4.05 -1.40 6.25
C ALA A 164 -3.25 -0.28 6.94
N THR A 165 -2.82 0.74 6.18
CA THR A 165 -2.13 1.92 6.74
C THR A 165 -3.08 2.77 7.58
N GLU A 166 -4.31 3.00 7.10
CA GLU A 166 -5.34 3.78 7.82
C GLU A 166 -5.74 3.08 9.13
N VAL A 167 -5.84 1.74 9.12
CA VAL A 167 -6.09 0.95 10.34
C VAL A 167 -4.92 1.02 11.32
N ALA A 168 -3.68 1.04 10.81
CA ALA A 168 -2.48 1.13 11.65
C ALA A 168 -2.33 2.50 12.32
N GLU A 169 -2.82 3.56 11.67
CA GLU A 169 -2.63 4.96 12.06
C GLU A 169 -3.86 5.56 12.76
N VAL A 170 -5.00 4.85 12.82
CA VAL A 170 -6.21 5.37 13.47
C VAL A 170 -6.00 5.50 14.98
N GLN A 171 -6.32 6.68 15.50
CA GLN A 171 -6.23 7.00 16.94
C GLN A 171 -7.60 6.92 17.60
N VAL A 172 -7.61 6.73 18.92
CA VAL A 172 -8.83 6.67 19.73
C VAL A 172 -9.69 7.92 19.54
N GLY A 173 -9.08 9.10 19.54
CA GLY A 173 -9.78 10.37 19.33
C GLY A 173 -10.37 10.58 17.93
N ALA A 174 -10.07 9.66 16.98
CA ALA A 174 -10.71 9.67 15.67
C ALA A 174 -12.05 8.93 15.63
N LEU A 175 -12.41 8.21 16.71
CA LEU A 175 -13.66 7.48 16.88
C LEU A 175 -14.72 8.38 17.54
N SER A 176 -15.92 8.41 17.00
CA SER A 176 -17.11 9.01 17.62
C SER A 176 -18.14 7.91 17.81
N PHE A 177 -18.62 7.73 19.06
CA PHE A 177 -19.59 6.70 19.42
C PHE A 177 -20.98 7.27 19.72
N HIS A 178 -21.12 8.60 19.87
CA HIS A 178 -22.37 9.28 20.22
C HIS A 178 -23.01 9.90 18.96
N GLY A 179 -24.34 10.00 18.96
CA GLY A 179 -25.12 10.53 17.84
C GLY A 179 -25.04 9.60 16.63
N SER A 180 -24.37 10.05 15.58
CA SER A 180 -24.09 9.23 14.37
C SER A 180 -22.68 8.61 14.48
N PRO A 181 -22.56 7.36 14.96
CA PRO A 181 -21.26 6.75 15.16
C PRO A 181 -20.41 6.73 13.90
N SER A 182 -19.17 7.19 14.00
CA SER A 182 -18.30 7.32 12.85
C SER A 182 -16.81 7.28 13.23
N VAL A 183 -15.97 7.06 12.22
CA VAL A 183 -14.52 7.20 12.36
C VAL A 183 -13.96 8.14 11.31
N ARG A 184 -13.06 9.01 11.70
CA ARG A 184 -12.29 9.89 10.83
C ARG A 184 -11.02 9.17 10.37
N LEU A 185 -10.92 8.90 9.08
CA LEU A 185 -9.77 8.22 8.46
C LEU A 185 -8.96 9.18 7.60
N LEU A 186 -7.63 9.12 7.75
CA LEU A 186 -6.68 9.90 6.95
C LEU A 186 -6.18 9.03 5.80
N GLY A 187 -6.57 9.36 4.58
CA GLY A 187 -6.22 8.63 3.38
C GLY A 187 -4.96 9.14 2.67
N LYS A 188 -4.66 8.56 1.52
CA LYS A 188 -3.53 8.95 0.68
C LYS A 188 -3.62 10.44 0.31
N GLY A 189 -2.50 11.16 0.46
CA GLY A 189 -2.41 12.59 0.14
C GLY A 189 -3.10 13.51 1.15
N GLY A 190 -3.27 13.06 2.40
CA GLY A 190 -3.87 13.88 3.46
C GLY A 190 -5.39 14.01 3.39
N LYS A 191 -6.05 13.27 2.47
CA LYS A 191 -7.52 13.34 2.33
C LYS A 191 -8.20 12.69 3.53
N VAL A 192 -9.04 13.45 4.20
CA VAL A 192 -9.87 12.97 5.32
C VAL A 192 -11.19 12.45 4.77
N ARG A 193 -11.65 11.31 5.33
CA ARG A 193 -13.02 10.82 5.13
C ARG A 193 -13.60 10.33 6.45
N TYR A 194 -14.90 10.45 6.59
CA TYR A 194 -15.66 9.91 7.70
C TYR A 194 -16.39 8.64 7.23
N CYS A 195 -16.25 7.56 8.00
CA CYS A 195 -16.92 6.31 7.73
C CYS A 195 -17.90 6.01 8.86
N PRO A 196 -19.20 5.77 8.57
CA PRO A 196 -20.16 5.35 9.55
C PRO A 196 -19.71 4.03 10.22
N LEU A 197 -19.94 3.92 11.52
CA LEU A 197 -19.72 2.69 12.28
C LEU A 197 -21.07 2.02 12.57
N TRP A 198 -21.12 0.71 12.40
CA TRP A 198 -22.33 -0.05 12.71
C TRP A 198 -22.59 -0.02 14.23
N ALA A 199 -23.74 0.59 14.60
CA ALA A 199 -24.07 0.87 16.00
C ALA A 199 -24.20 -0.41 16.85
N THR A 200 -24.79 -1.48 16.27
CA THR A 200 -25.08 -2.74 16.96
C THR A 200 -23.91 -3.72 17.04
N THR A 201 -22.92 -3.58 16.15
CA THR A 201 -21.79 -4.55 16.05
C THR A 201 -20.45 -3.91 16.28
N THR A 202 -20.07 -2.91 15.47
CA THR A 202 -18.72 -2.33 15.51
C THR A 202 -18.53 -1.42 16.73
N VAL A 203 -19.54 -0.61 17.05
CA VAL A 203 -19.46 0.33 18.17
C VAL A 203 -19.20 -0.38 19.50
N PRO A 204 -19.97 -1.40 19.94
CA PRO A 204 -19.72 -2.08 21.21
C PRO A 204 -18.33 -2.73 21.29
N VAL A 205 -17.84 -3.27 20.18
CA VAL A 205 -16.52 -3.90 20.13
C VAL A 205 -15.40 -2.88 20.28
N LEU A 206 -15.49 -1.75 19.56
CA LEU A 206 -14.49 -0.68 19.65
C LEU A 206 -14.54 0.05 20.99
N THR A 207 -15.72 0.35 21.53
CA THR A 207 -15.87 1.00 22.85
C THR A 207 -15.18 0.16 23.93
N ARG A 208 -15.39 -1.15 23.94
CA ARG A 208 -14.73 -2.05 24.89
C ARG A 208 -13.20 -2.10 24.66
N LEU A 209 -12.76 -2.06 23.40
CA LEU A 209 -11.32 -2.14 23.06
C LEU A 209 -10.55 -0.91 23.51
N VAL A 210 -11.17 0.29 23.45
CA VAL A 210 -10.50 1.57 23.76
C VAL A 210 -10.87 2.14 25.13
N ALA A 211 -11.62 1.40 25.95
CA ALA A 211 -12.03 1.85 27.27
C ALA A 211 -10.84 2.28 28.13
N GLY A 212 -10.90 3.48 28.72
CA GLY A 212 -9.85 4.06 29.56
C GLY A 212 -8.59 4.53 28.83
N ARG A 213 -8.59 4.54 27.49
CA ARG A 213 -7.41 4.94 26.70
C ARG A 213 -7.49 6.38 26.25
N ARG A 214 -6.31 7.00 26.07
CA ARG A 214 -6.19 8.41 25.69
C ARG A 214 -6.50 8.60 24.19
N ALA A 215 -6.94 9.80 23.84
CA ALA A 215 -7.35 10.16 22.49
C ALA A 215 -6.19 10.05 21.44
N ASP A 216 -4.96 10.28 21.88
CA ASP A 216 -3.77 10.26 21.03
C ASP A 216 -3.19 8.84 20.80
N GLU A 217 -3.68 7.84 21.53
CA GLU A 217 -3.24 6.46 21.36
C GLU A 217 -3.82 5.80 20.11
N ALA A 218 -3.03 4.90 19.50
CA ALA A 218 -3.52 4.10 18.38
C ALA A 218 -4.63 3.13 18.84
N VAL A 219 -5.71 2.97 18.06
CA VAL A 219 -6.83 2.07 18.40
C VAL A 219 -6.36 0.62 18.54
N PHE A 220 -5.52 0.14 17.63
CA PHE A 220 -5.12 -1.26 17.57
C PHE A 220 -3.66 -1.44 18.01
N LEU A 221 -3.46 -2.12 19.13
CA LEU A 221 -2.16 -2.40 19.71
C LEU A 221 -1.77 -3.88 19.52
N ASN A 222 -0.48 -4.16 19.48
CA ASN A 222 0.05 -5.52 19.53
C ASN A 222 0.12 -6.04 21.00
N ARG A 223 0.62 -7.26 21.20
CA ARG A 223 0.77 -7.85 22.54
C ARG A 223 1.76 -7.11 23.45
N SER A 224 2.63 -6.29 22.87
CA SER A 224 3.60 -5.45 23.60
C SER A 224 3.10 -4.02 23.77
N HIS A 225 1.79 -3.79 23.63
CA HIS A 225 1.14 -2.46 23.73
C HIS A 225 1.69 -1.41 22.75
N GLN A 226 2.34 -1.83 21.66
CA GLN A 226 2.76 -0.94 20.58
C GLN A 226 1.73 -0.95 19.44
N PRO A 227 1.60 0.16 18.68
CA PRO A 227 0.70 0.23 17.55
C PRO A 227 0.90 -0.91 16.56
N LEU A 228 -0.19 -1.51 16.08
CA LEU A 228 -0.11 -2.48 14.99
C LEU A 228 0.41 -1.79 13.73
N THR A 229 1.41 -2.40 13.09
CA THR A 229 1.89 -1.92 11.79
C THR A 229 1.01 -2.41 10.64
N ARG A 230 1.05 -1.73 9.50
CA ARG A 230 0.39 -2.20 8.26
C ARG A 230 0.78 -3.63 7.88
N PHE A 231 2.02 -4.04 8.18
CA PHE A 231 2.50 -5.40 7.92
C PHE A 231 1.87 -6.39 8.90
N GLY A 232 1.79 -6.02 10.18
CA GLY A 232 1.10 -6.81 11.21
C GLY A 232 -0.36 -7.05 10.86
N ILE A 233 -1.08 -6.03 10.37
CA ILE A 233 -2.48 -6.13 9.93
C ILE A 233 -2.60 -7.08 8.72
N ARG A 234 -1.71 -6.97 7.72
CA ARG A 234 -1.71 -7.90 6.57
C ARG A 234 -1.46 -9.34 6.99
N THR A 235 -0.49 -9.56 7.88
CA THR A 235 -0.19 -10.89 8.43
C THR A 235 -1.36 -11.45 9.23
N LEU A 236 -2.06 -10.59 10.00
CA LEU A 236 -3.27 -10.95 10.73
C LEU A 236 -4.37 -11.43 9.78
N VAL A 237 -4.68 -10.64 8.74
CA VAL A 237 -5.69 -11.01 7.74
C VAL A 237 -5.33 -12.33 7.06
N LYS A 238 -4.07 -12.51 6.63
CA LYS A 238 -3.60 -13.76 6.02
C LYS A 238 -3.79 -14.94 6.96
N ARG A 239 -3.37 -14.83 8.22
CA ARG A 239 -3.49 -15.88 9.23
C ARG A 239 -4.93 -16.34 9.41
N TYR A 240 -5.88 -15.40 9.50
CA TYR A 240 -7.29 -15.76 9.69
C TYR A 240 -7.95 -16.23 8.40
N ALA A 241 -7.51 -15.75 7.24
CA ALA A 241 -7.91 -16.33 5.96
C ALA A 241 -7.45 -17.79 5.85
N ASP A 242 -6.21 -18.10 6.25
CA ASP A 242 -5.71 -19.48 6.25
C ASP A 242 -6.54 -20.39 7.20
N LYS A 243 -6.93 -19.88 8.38
CA LYS A 243 -7.85 -20.60 9.27
C LYS A 243 -9.23 -20.82 8.65
N ALA A 244 -9.82 -19.76 8.07
CA ALA A 244 -11.15 -19.85 7.46
C ALA A 244 -11.20 -20.82 6.26
N ARG A 245 -10.09 -21.01 5.53
CA ARG A 245 -9.96 -22.01 4.44
C ARG A 245 -10.21 -23.44 4.87
N HIS A 246 -9.94 -23.77 6.15
CA HIS A 246 -10.25 -25.09 6.67
C HIS A 246 -11.75 -25.32 6.85
N GLN A 247 -12.50 -24.26 7.11
CA GLN A 247 -13.94 -24.30 7.31
C GLN A 247 -14.73 -24.11 6.01
N LEU A 248 -14.21 -23.29 5.07
CA LEU A 248 -14.87 -22.95 3.84
C LEU A 248 -13.97 -23.17 2.62
N PRO A 249 -14.19 -24.27 1.85
CA PRO A 249 -13.33 -24.64 0.71
C PRO A 249 -13.22 -23.57 -0.39
N SER A 250 -14.26 -22.75 -0.61
CA SER A 250 -14.25 -21.69 -1.62
C SER A 250 -13.12 -20.67 -1.41
N LEU A 251 -12.69 -20.47 -0.16
CA LEU A 251 -11.56 -19.61 0.17
C LEU A 251 -10.19 -20.16 -0.27
N ARG A 252 -10.09 -21.45 -0.65
CA ARG A 252 -8.80 -22.08 -1.04
C ARG A 252 -8.25 -21.48 -2.34
N THR A 253 -9.13 -21.08 -3.25
CA THR A 253 -8.77 -20.50 -4.55
C THR A 253 -8.63 -18.99 -4.51
N LYS A 254 -9.02 -18.34 -3.39
CA LYS A 254 -9.03 -16.87 -3.27
C LYS A 254 -7.82 -16.36 -2.49
N SER A 255 -7.21 -15.27 -2.99
CA SER A 255 -6.18 -14.53 -2.26
C SER A 255 -6.83 -13.48 -1.36
N VAL A 256 -6.99 -13.81 -0.07
CA VAL A 256 -7.61 -12.90 0.90
C VAL A 256 -6.58 -11.91 1.43
N THR A 257 -6.83 -10.64 1.20
CA THR A 257 -5.99 -9.52 1.62
C THR A 257 -6.85 -8.39 2.22
N THR A 258 -6.24 -7.39 2.82
CA THR A 258 -6.96 -6.18 3.27
C THR A 258 -7.66 -5.47 2.11
N HIS A 259 -7.13 -5.58 0.88
CA HIS A 259 -7.80 -5.04 -0.31
C HIS A 259 -9.02 -5.85 -0.71
N THR A 260 -8.97 -7.17 -0.61
CA THR A 260 -10.11 -8.05 -0.91
C THR A 260 -11.29 -7.77 0.01
N ILE A 261 -11.04 -7.57 1.32
CA ILE A 261 -12.07 -7.16 2.29
C ILE A 261 -12.67 -5.80 1.90
N ARG A 262 -11.84 -4.84 1.51
CA ARG A 262 -12.28 -3.50 1.10
C ARG A 262 -13.20 -3.53 -0.14
N HIS A 263 -12.96 -4.42 -1.08
CA HIS A 263 -13.76 -4.53 -2.32
C HIS A 263 -15.15 -5.13 -2.10
N TYR A 264 -15.41 -5.70 -0.93
CA TYR A 264 -16.74 -6.18 -0.55
C TYR A 264 -17.76 -5.04 -0.33
N LEU A 265 -17.33 -3.87 0.13
CA LEU A 265 -18.18 -2.72 0.43
C LEU A 265 -19.00 -2.17 -0.75
N PRO A 266 -18.43 -1.97 -1.97
CA PRO A 266 -19.19 -1.52 -3.11
C PRO A 266 -20.31 -2.48 -3.49
N PHE A 267 -20.13 -3.78 -3.26
CA PHE A 267 -21.14 -4.80 -3.53
C PHE A 267 -22.35 -4.67 -2.59
N LEU A 268 -22.15 -4.35 -1.32
CA LEU A 268 -23.23 -4.08 -0.38
C LEU A 268 -24.04 -2.82 -0.74
N THR A 269 -23.38 -1.77 -1.25
CA THR A 269 -24.07 -0.54 -1.68
C THR A 269 -24.85 -0.74 -2.96
N MET A 270 -24.36 -1.54 -3.89
CA MET A 270 -25.05 -1.84 -5.16
C MET A 270 -26.23 -2.82 -5.00
N SER A 271 -26.20 -3.65 -3.95
CA SER A 271 -27.25 -4.63 -3.67
C SER A 271 -28.43 -4.08 -2.84
N GLY A 272 -28.51 -2.74 -2.66
CA GLY A 272 -29.67 -2.09 -2.01
C GLY A 272 -29.81 -2.33 -0.49
N ASN A 273 -28.86 -2.98 0.18
CA ASN A 273 -28.92 -3.33 1.60
C ASN A 273 -28.16 -2.35 2.51
N LEU A 274 -28.24 -1.05 2.22
CA LEU A 274 -27.88 0.03 3.15
C LEU A 274 -29.11 0.66 3.81
N SER A 275 -30.22 -0.09 3.92
CA SER A 275 -31.19 0.22 4.96
C SER A 275 -30.57 -0.16 6.29
N ALA A 276 -30.62 0.75 7.25
CA ALA A 276 -30.31 0.51 8.66
C ALA A 276 -31.37 -0.46 9.25
N SER A 277 -31.46 -1.66 8.75
CA SER A 277 -32.27 -2.74 9.29
C SER A 277 -31.35 -3.84 9.78
N THR A 278 -31.05 -3.85 11.08
CA THR A 278 -31.54 -4.81 12.07
C THR A 278 -31.41 -6.30 11.79
N ASP A 279 -30.65 -6.80 10.81
CA ASP A 279 -30.59 -8.25 10.58
C ASP A 279 -29.17 -8.84 10.61
N VAL A 280 -28.44 -8.52 11.69
CA VAL A 280 -27.33 -9.37 12.19
C VAL A 280 -27.66 -9.88 13.60
N ALA A 281 -28.96 -9.90 13.97
CA ALA A 281 -29.43 -10.42 15.26
C ALA A 281 -29.44 -11.97 15.33
N GLY A 282 -28.87 -12.68 14.36
CA GLY A 282 -28.78 -14.13 14.32
C GLY A 282 -27.54 -14.76 14.94
N PHE A 283 -26.61 -13.98 15.51
CA PHE A 283 -25.32 -14.49 16.03
C PHE A 283 -25.27 -14.75 17.53
N HIS A 284 -26.43 -14.87 18.22
CA HIS A 284 -26.49 -15.33 19.59
C HIS A 284 -27.45 -16.52 19.71
N ARG A 285 -26.95 -17.70 19.38
CA ARG A 285 -27.27 -18.99 20.02
C ARG A 285 -26.11 -19.94 19.88
#